data_a3905ddf6ca9cf6fd8070d6f59255e18
#
_entry.id   a3905ddf6ca9cf6fd8070d6f59255e18
#
_cell.length_a   1.000
_cell.length_b   1.000
_cell.length_c   1.000
_cell.angle_alpha   90.00
_cell.angle_beta   90.00
_cell.angle_gamma   90.00
#
_symmetry.space_group_name_H-M   'P 1'
#
loop_
_entity.id
_entity.type
_entity.pdbx_description
1 polymer ?
#
loop_
_entity_poly.entity_id
_entity_poly.type
_entity_poly.pdbx_seq_one_letter_code
_entity_poly.pdbx_strand_id
1 'polypeptide(L)'
;MHAQSYGWLGWAANGAPAGMAGYAKRLEGVQIVVVKKGSPAPGVNFEGVNAVSGVHQSESYLAKNGSSPVVGGQVTSNINPSVAGEANVNIAYRTHVQSFGWQGWKYNGVMSGTSGKAKRLEGINIKLTNKPYSGSIVYTTHVQTYGWQGNENNQNTWRHDGQMSGTSGEAK
;
A
#
# COMPACT_ATOMS: atom_id res chain seq x y z
N MET A 1 -1.82 -3.73 -3.16
CA MET A 1 -0.40 -4.00 -3.46
C MET A 1 -0.29 -4.95 -4.63
N HIS A 2 0.62 -4.69 -5.57
CA HIS A 2 0.94 -5.60 -6.69
C HIS A 2 2.18 -6.41 -6.33
N ALA A 3 2.08 -7.74 -6.41
CA ALA A 3 3.17 -8.66 -6.05
C ALA A 3 3.58 -9.51 -7.24
N GLN A 4 4.87 -9.79 -7.36
CA GLN A 4 5.45 -10.64 -8.40
C GLN A 4 4.75 -11.99 -8.47
N SER A 5 4.33 -12.42 -9.64
CA SER A 5 3.63 -13.69 -9.94
C SER A 5 2.22 -13.83 -9.36
N TYR A 6 1.80 -12.92 -8.48
CA TYR A 6 0.47 -12.95 -7.85
C TYR A 6 -0.44 -11.82 -8.34
N GLY A 7 0.14 -10.79 -8.96
CA GLY A 7 -0.63 -9.63 -9.41
C GLY A 7 -1.12 -8.77 -8.25
N TRP A 8 -2.28 -8.15 -8.41
CA TRP A 8 -2.90 -7.35 -7.38
C TRP A 8 -3.48 -8.19 -6.27
N LEU A 9 -3.09 -7.90 -5.03
CA LEU A 9 -3.70 -8.44 -3.83
C LEU A 9 -4.94 -7.63 -3.44
N GLY A 10 -5.80 -8.19 -2.61
CA GLY A 10 -6.96 -7.51 -2.06
C GLY A 10 -6.62 -6.24 -1.29
N TRP A 11 -7.62 -5.43 -1.00
CA TRP A 11 -7.47 -4.23 -0.21
C TRP A 11 -7.25 -4.55 1.27
N ALA A 12 -6.33 -3.83 1.89
CA ALA A 12 -6.16 -3.80 3.34
C ALA A 12 -6.59 -2.43 3.87
N ALA A 13 -7.14 -2.37 5.06
CA ALA A 13 -7.57 -1.13 5.69
C ALA A 13 -7.21 -1.09 7.17
N ASN A 14 -7.16 0.11 7.72
CA ASN A 14 -7.04 0.34 9.18
C ASN A 14 -5.85 -0.36 9.82
N GLY A 15 -4.69 -0.31 9.17
CA GLY A 15 -3.46 -0.93 9.67
C GLY A 15 -3.33 -2.44 9.38
N ALA A 16 -4.31 -3.05 8.71
CA ALA A 16 -4.15 -4.43 8.25
C ALA A 16 -2.96 -4.54 7.26
N PRO A 17 -2.20 -5.62 7.31
CA PRO A 17 -1.07 -5.82 6.43
C PRO A 17 -1.51 -5.99 4.97
N ALA A 18 -0.69 -5.47 4.05
CA ALA A 18 -0.83 -5.69 2.63
C ALA A 18 0.49 -6.14 2.04
N GLY A 19 0.51 -7.23 1.30
CA GLY A 19 1.71 -7.76 0.69
C GLY A 19 1.92 -9.24 0.92
N MET A 20 3.18 -9.65 1.03
CA MET A 20 3.55 -11.05 1.16
C MET A 20 4.72 -11.25 2.12
N ALA A 21 4.74 -12.39 2.81
CA ALA A 21 5.86 -12.81 3.66
C ALA A 21 6.27 -14.25 3.37
N GLY A 22 7.57 -14.53 3.35
CA GLY A 22 8.14 -15.86 3.20
C GLY A 22 8.10 -16.46 1.78
N TYR A 23 7.58 -15.76 0.80
CA TYR A 23 7.49 -16.24 -0.59
C TYR A 23 8.65 -15.82 -1.48
N ALA A 24 9.58 -15.01 -0.99
CA ALA A 24 10.66 -14.41 -1.78
C ALA A 24 10.15 -13.68 -3.05
N LYS A 25 8.97 -13.08 -2.96
CA LYS A 25 8.35 -12.29 -4.02
C LYS A 25 8.45 -10.81 -3.70
N ARG A 26 8.82 -10.02 -4.69
CA ARG A 26 8.90 -8.57 -4.56
C ARG A 26 7.54 -7.91 -4.70
N LEU A 27 7.36 -6.81 -4.03
CA LEU A 27 6.29 -5.86 -4.34
C LEU A 27 6.73 -4.98 -5.52
N GLU A 28 5.82 -4.70 -6.43
CA GLU A 28 6.08 -3.96 -7.66
C GLU A 28 5.27 -2.66 -7.77
N GLY A 29 4.11 -2.62 -7.13
CA GLY A 29 3.22 -1.45 -7.19
C GLY A 29 2.31 -1.33 -5.97
N VAL A 30 1.86 -0.11 -5.73
CA VAL A 30 0.93 0.21 -4.64
C VAL A 30 -0.12 1.21 -5.10
N GLN A 31 -1.33 1.03 -4.58
CA GLN A 31 -2.42 2.00 -4.64
C GLN A 31 -2.89 2.26 -3.22
N ILE A 32 -3.11 3.52 -2.88
CA ILE A 32 -3.57 3.93 -1.55
C ILE A 32 -4.70 4.95 -1.72
N VAL A 33 -5.75 4.80 -0.94
CA VAL A 33 -6.92 5.67 -0.98
C VAL A 33 -7.45 5.91 0.43
N VAL A 34 -7.95 7.09 0.68
CA VAL A 34 -8.72 7.42 1.89
C VAL A 34 -10.18 7.34 1.55
N VAL A 35 -10.94 6.61 2.34
CA VAL A 35 -12.39 6.50 2.22
C VAL A 35 -13.05 6.92 3.52
N LYS A 36 -14.32 7.31 3.48
CA LYS A 36 -15.11 7.62 4.67
C LYS A 36 -15.15 6.37 5.57
N LYS A 37 -15.03 6.58 6.88
CA LYS A 37 -15.15 5.48 7.85
C LYS A 37 -16.47 4.72 7.67
N GLY A 38 -16.40 3.41 7.55
CA GLY A 38 -17.55 2.54 7.30
C GLY A 38 -17.91 2.37 5.82
N SER A 39 -17.25 3.10 4.92
CA SER A 39 -17.41 2.85 3.48
C SER A 39 -16.78 1.51 3.09
N PRO A 40 -17.34 0.84 2.11
CA PRO A 40 -16.69 -0.35 1.54
C PRO A 40 -15.35 0.03 0.91
N ALA A 41 -14.45 -0.96 0.78
CA ALA A 41 -13.17 -0.77 0.12
C ALA A 41 -13.38 -0.40 -1.38
N PRO A 42 -12.49 0.33 -2.09
CA PRO A 42 -12.64 0.71 -3.49
C PRO A 42 -12.70 -0.52 -4.41
N GLY A 43 -13.44 -0.47 -5.51
CA GLY A 43 -13.45 -1.52 -6.54
C GLY A 43 -12.10 -1.64 -7.25
N VAL A 44 -11.98 -2.71 -7.99
CA VAL A 44 -10.80 -2.96 -8.84
C VAL A 44 -10.67 -1.95 -9.99
N ASN A 45 -11.75 -1.24 -10.31
CA ASN A 45 -11.81 -0.20 -11.33
C ASN A 45 -12.02 1.17 -10.66
N PHE A 46 -11.00 1.67 -10.00
CA PHE A 46 -11.01 3.05 -9.55
C PHE A 46 -10.92 3.97 -10.78
N GLU A 47 -11.82 4.95 -10.91
CA GLU A 47 -11.81 5.87 -12.06
C GLU A 47 -10.43 6.53 -12.22
N GLY A 48 -9.86 6.45 -13.42
CA GLY A 48 -8.55 6.98 -13.75
C GLY A 48 -7.38 6.02 -13.53
N VAL A 49 -7.61 4.82 -13.07
CA VAL A 49 -6.62 3.75 -13.05
C VAL A 49 -6.94 2.80 -14.19
N ASN A 50 -6.08 2.75 -15.20
CA ASN A 50 -6.14 1.68 -16.19
C ASN A 50 -6.15 0.36 -15.42
N ALA A 51 -7.22 -0.41 -15.57
CA ALA A 51 -7.31 -1.74 -15.01
C ALA A 51 -6.10 -2.53 -15.53
N VAL A 52 -5.12 -2.71 -14.68
CA VAL A 52 -4.00 -3.59 -15.01
C VAL A 52 -4.59 -4.99 -14.96
N SER A 53 -4.72 -5.61 -16.12
CA SER A 53 -5.17 -6.99 -16.22
C SER A 53 -4.19 -7.86 -15.42
N GLY A 54 -4.62 -8.38 -14.31
CA GLY A 54 -3.85 -9.23 -13.43
C GLY A 54 -4.78 -10.07 -12.57
N VAL A 55 -4.31 -11.21 -12.14
CA VAL A 55 -5.05 -12.10 -11.24
C VAL A 55 -5.19 -11.37 -9.90
N HIS A 56 -6.41 -10.97 -9.57
CA HIS A 56 -6.74 -10.36 -8.29
C HIS A 56 -6.89 -11.47 -7.24
N GLN A 57 -6.03 -11.44 -6.24
CA GLN A 57 -6.19 -12.26 -5.07
C GLN A 57 -7.23 -11.64 -4.14
N SER A 58 -8.08 -12.46 -3.54
CA SER A 58 -9.08 -12.00 -2.56
C SER A 58 -8.43 -11.53 -1.25
N GLU A 59 -7.23 -12.01 -0.97
CA GLU A 59 -6.51 -11.71 0.26
C GLU A 59 -5.57 -10.52 0.09
N SER A 60 -5.53 -9.64 1.07
CA SER A 60 -4.63 -8.49 1.08
C SER A 60 -3.18 -8.84 1.46
N TYR A 61 -3.01 -9.95 2.17
CA TYR A 61 -1.73 -10.41 2.67
C TYR A 61 -1.62 -11.93 2.57
N LEU A 62 -0.49 -12.41 2.06
CA LEU A 62 -0.18 -13.83 1.95
C LEU A 62 1.06 -14.14 2.78
N ALA A 63 0.97 -15.10 3.67
CA ALA A 63 2.09 -15.58 4.46
C ALA A 63 2.35 -17.07 4.22
N LYS A 64 3.60 -17.43 3.96
CA LYS A 64 4.03 -18.82 3.93
C LYS A 64 4.24 -19.29 5.37
N ASN A 65 3.69 -20.45 5.74
CA ASN A 65 3.77 -21.05 7.07
C ASN A 65 2.94 -20.37 8.17
N GLY A 66 1.78 -19.82 7.83
CA GLY A 66 0.75 -19.49 8.85
C GLY A 66 1.08 -18.34 9.81
N SER A 67 2.16 -17.60 9.59
CA SER A 67 2.44 -16.39 10.34
C SER A 67 1.65 -15.21 9.78
N SER A 68 0.36 -15.18 10.08
CA SER A 68 -0.42 -13.97 9.91
C SER A 68 -0.07 -13.01 11.04
N PRO A 69 0.36 -11.77 10.76
CA PRO A 69 0.31 -10.76 11.79
C PRO A 69 -1.16 -10.59 12.18
N VAL A 70 -1.46 -10.83 13.43
CA VAL A 70 -2.81 -10.69 13.98
C VAL A 70 -3.14 -9.20 14.05
N VAL A 71 -3.70 -8.65 13.01
CA VAL A 71 -4.39 -7.37 13.10
C VAL A 71 -5.71 -7.52 12.37
N GLY A 72 -6.80 -7.39 13.11
CA GLY A 72 -8.15 -7.54 12.60
C GLY A 72 -8.51 -6.48 11.56
N GLY A 73 -8.25 -6.77 10.32
CA GLY A 73 -8.73 -6.01 9.18
C GLY A 73 -9.59 -6.90 8.31
N GLN A 74 -10.84 -6.53 8.11
CA GLN A 74 -11.73 -7.25 7.20
C GLN A 74 -11.35 -6.94 5.76
N VAL A 75 -11.08 -7.99 4.99
CA VAL A 75 -11.04 -7.92 3.54
C VAL A 75 -12.48 -7.94 3.05
N THR A 76 -12.94 -6.86 2.47
CA THR A 76 -14.25 -6.84 1.82
C THR A 76 -14.05 -6.82 0.31
N SER A 77 -14.43 -7.92 -0.33
CA SER A 77 -14.60 -7.99 -1.76
C SER A 77 -15.97 -7.41 -2.14
N ASN A 78 -15.98 -6.51 -3.07
CA ASN A 78 -17.10 -5.88 -3.79
C ASN A 78 -17.34 -4.41 -3.46
N ILE A 79 -17.13 -3.60 -4.48
CA ILE A 79 -17.11 -2.18 -4.31
C ILE A 79 -17.62 -1.43 -5.51
N ASN A 80 -18.47 -0.49 -5.22
CA ASN A 80 -18.84 0.55 -6.13
C ASN A 80 -18.26 1.90 -5.59
N PRO A 81 -17.40 2.60 -6.32
CA PRO A 81 -16.82 3.85 -5.84
C PRO A 81 -17.74 5.03 -6.15
N SER A 82 -18.87 5.09 -5.50
CA SER A 82 -19.70 6.29 -5.49
C SER A 82 -19.63 6.95 -4.10
N VAL A 83 -18.49 7.52 -3.76
CA VAL A 83 -18.42 8.41 -2.61
C VAL A 83 -17.52 9.60 -2.93
N ALA A 84 -17.99 10.40 -3.86
CA ALA A 84 -17.68 11.81 -3.85
C ALA A 84 -18.62 12.46 -2.82
N GLY A 85 -18.14 12.78 -1.66
CA GLY A 85 -18.93 13.53 -0.68
C GLY A 85 -18.29 13.51 0.69
N GLU A 86 -17.77 14.67 1.06
CA GLU A 86 -17.38 15.12 2.38
C GLU A 86 -15.97 14.77 2.86
N ALA A 87 -15.27 15.84 3.14
CA ALA A 87 -13.88 16.01 3.54
C ALA A 87 -12.86 15.56 2.46
N ASN A 88 -12.44 16.49 1.65
CA ASN A 88 -11.40 16.37 0.62
C ASN A 88 -10.01 16.11 1.21
N VAL A 89 -9.89 15.11 2.08
CA VAL A 89 -8.59 14.62 2.51
C VAL A 89 -8.01 13.83 1.36
N ASN A 90 -6.93 14.32 0.80
CA ASN A 90 -6.19 13.62 -0.23
C ASN A 90 -5.00 12.87 0.37
N ILE A 91 -4.75 11.68 -0.12
CA ILE A 91 -3.54 10.94 0.18
C ILE A 91 -2.58 11.07 -0.99
N ALA A 92 -1.35 11.50 -0.70
CA ALA A 92 -0.26 11.56 -1.65
C ALA A 92 0.81 10.54 -1.25
N TYR A 93 1.32 9.81 -2.22
CA TYR A 93 2.37 8.82 -2.01
C TYR A 93 3.28 8.71 -3.22
N ARG A 94 4.50 8.28 -2.99
CA ARG A 94 5.47 7.94 -4.02
C ARG A 94 6.32 6.76 -3.59
N THR A 95 6.86 6.04 -4.55
CA THR A 95 7.71 4.88 -4.31
C THR A 95 9.10 5.06 -4.91
N HIS A 96 10.09 4.50 -4.23
CA HIS A 96 11.41 4.24 -4.81
C HIS A 96 11.38 2.86 -5.48
N VAL A 97 11.73 2.82 -6.76
CA VAL A 97 11.70 1.60 -7.56
C VAL A 97 13.09 1.26 -8.02
N GLN A 98 13.46 0.01 -7.91
CA GLN A 98 14.74 -0.52 -8.38
C GLN A 98 15.07 -0.04 -9.79
N SER A 99 16.24 0.53 -9.98
CA SER A 99 16.77 1.09 -11.24
C SER A 99 16.06 2.34 -11.76
N PHE A 100 14.88 2.70 -11.25
CA PHE A 100 14.13 3.90 -11.66
C PHE A 100 14.24 5.02 -10.62
N GLY A 101 14.62 4.72 -9.38
CA GLY A 101 14.66 5.70 -8.31
C GLY A 101 13.29 6.15 -7.82
N TRP A 102 13.25 7.32 -7.17
CA TRP A 102 12.01 7.92 -6.71
C TRP A 102 11.11 8.33 -7.87
N GLN A 103 9.89 7.83 -7.84
CA GLN A 103 8.86 8.23 -8.79
C GLN A 103 8.16 9.51 -8.33
N GLY A 104 7.49 10.17 -9.27
CA GLY A 104 6.65 11.32 -8.96
C GLY A 104 5.49 10.96 -8.01
N TRP A 105 5.02 11.96 -7.26
CA TRP A 105 3.88 11.80 -6.36
C TRP A 105 2.63 11.35 -7.11
N LYS A 106 1.94 10.39 -6.53
CA LYS A 106 0.63 9.87 -6.95
C LYS A 106 -0.39 10.19 -5.88
N TYR A 107 -1.65 10.22 -6.28
CA TYR A 107 -2.75 10.64 -5.43
C TYR A 107 -3.91 9.67 -5.53
N ASN A 108 -4.65 9.50 -4.43
CA ASN A 108 -6.00 8.94 -4.39
C ASN A 108 -6.23 7.70 -5.27
N GLY A 109 -5.46 6.64 -5.07
CA GLY A 109 -5.63 5.37 -5.78
C GLY A 109 -4.85 5.23 -7.08
N VAL A 110 -4.19 6.27 -7.58
CA VAL A 110 -3.32 6.14 -8.76
C VAL A 110 -2.10 5.28 -8.43
N MET A 111 -1.82 4.27 -9.22
CA MET A 111 -0.69 3.35 -8.99
C MET A 111 0.65 4.09 -8.91
N SER A 112 1.43 3.82 -7.86
CA SER A 112 2.85 4.13 -7.76
C SER A 112 3.66 2.84 -7.79
N GLY A 113 4.73 2.81 -8.54
CA GLY A 113 5.51 1.61 -8.80
C GLY A 113 5.48 1.21 -10.27
N THR A 114 5.74 -0.06 -10.54
CA THR A 114 5.71 -0.62 -11.89
C THR A 114 4.87 -1.90 -11.91
N SER A 115 4.39 -2.27 -13.10
CA SER A 115 3.76 -3.55 -13.35
C SER A 115 4.43 -4.20 -14.56
N GLY A 116 4.71 -5.49 -14.49
CA GLY A 116 5.33 -6.25 -15.58
C GLY A 116 6.79 -5.87 -15.91
N LYS A 117 7.44 -5.03 -15.11
CA LYS A 117 8.83 -4.58 -15.32
C LYS A 117 9.86 -5.39 -14.53
N ALA A 118 9.41 -6.32 -13.73
CA ALA A 118 10.27 -7.11 -12.85
C ALA A 118 11.15 -6.25 -11.91
N LYS A 119 10.64 -5.10 -11.48
CA LYS A 119 11.31 -4.15 -10.58
C LYS A 119 10.60 -4.09 -9.23
N ARG A 120 11.36 -4.17 -8.14
CA ARG A 120 10.81 -4.11 -6.79
C ARG A 120 10.60 -2.68 -6.32
N LEU A 121 9.66 -2.52 -5.42
CA LEU A 121 9.59 -1.34 -4.58
C LEU A 121 10.64 -1.48 -3.47
N GLU A 122 11.38 -0.42 -3.22
CA GLU A 122 12.43 -0.36 -2.21
C GLU A 122 12.04 0.57 -1.06
N GLY A 123 11.36 1.65 -1.36
CA GLY A 123 10.93 2.62 -0.35
C GLY A 123 9.62 3.30 -0.71
N ILE A 124 8.98 3.90 0.29
CA ILE A 124 7.73 4.64 0.14
C ILE A 124 7.70 5.87 1.04
N ASN A 125 7.12 6.95 0.52
CA ASN A 125 6.67 8.09 1.30
C ASN A 125 5.16 8.21 1.16
N ILE A 126 4.48 8.48 2.26
CA ILE A 126 3.02 8.69 2.28
C ILE A 126 2.71 9.92 3.12
N LYS A 127 1.82 10.79 2.65
CA LYS A 127 1.33 11.95 3.41
C LYS A 127 -0.12 12.24 3.09
N LEU A 128 -0.81 12.85 4.04
CA LEU A 128 -2.11 13.44 3.79
C LEU A 128 -1.93 14.87 3.27
N THR A 129 -2.74 15.27 2.32
CA THR A 129 -2.81 16.62 1.78
C THR A 129 -4.26 17.11 1.86
N ASN A 130 -4.42 18.43 1.87
CA ASN A 130 -5.75 19.04 1.95
C ASN A 130 -6.58 18.50 3.14
N LYS A 131 -5.98 18.51 4.35
CA LYS A 131 -6.61 18.05 5.59
C LYS A 131 -7.45 19.17 6.19
N PRO A 132 -8.78 19.04 6.31
CA PRO A 132 -9.60 20.01 7.03
C PRO A 132 -9.48 19.86 8.56
N TYR A 133 -8.87 18.77 9.04
CA TYR A 133 -8.71 18.47 10.45
C TYR A 133 -7.23 18.17 10.77
N SER A 134 -6.87 18.31 12.06
CA SER A 134 -5.60 17.81 12.56
C SER A 134 -5.57 16.28 12.45
N GLY A 135 -4.41 15.72 12.14
CA GLY A 135 -4.22 14.30 12.00
C GLY A 135 -2.99 13.97 11.16
N SER A 136 -2.49 12.78 11.30
CA SER A 136 -1.34 12.27 10.55
C SER A 136 -1.62 10.86 10.04
N ILE A 137 -0.89 10.47 9.02
CA ILE A 137 -0.83 9.07 8.60
C ILE A 137 0.44 8.45 9.17
N VAL A 138 0.30 7.26 9.75
CA VAL A 138 1.43 6.46 10.21
C VAL A 138 1.52 5.17 9.40
N TYR A 139 2.73 4.73 9.10
CA TYR A 139 2.97 3.55 8.26
C TYR A 139 4.33 2.93 8.55
N THR A 140 4.45 1.65 8.28
CA THR A 140 5.69 0.90 8.33
C THR A 140 5.77 -0.07 7.17
N THR A 141 6.96 -0.52 6.84
CA THR A 141 7.23 -1.50 5.78
C THR A 141 8.07 -2.64 6.33
N HIS A 142 7.83 -3.83 5.81
CA HIS A 142 8.72 -4.96 5.99
C HIS A 142 9.73 -5.00 4.84
N VAL A 143 11.01 -4.94 5.14
CA VAL A 143 12.10 -4.92 4.18
C VAL A 143 12.81 -6.27 4.20
N GLN A 144 13.12 -6.80 3.04
CA GLN A 144 13.87 -8.03 2.90
C GLN A 144 15.18 -7.96 3.70
N THR A 145 15.48 -8.96 4.50
CA THR A 145 16.66 -9.07 5.37
C THR A 145 16.61 -8.20 6.63
N TYR A 146 15.96 -7.03 6.59
CA TYR A 146 15.91 -6.10 7.74
C TYR A 146 14.66 -6.27 8.61
N GLY A 147 13.60 -6.89 8.07
CA GLY A 147 12.33 -7.02 8.78
C GLY A 147 11.53 -5.72 8.81
N TRP A 148 10.66 -5.59 9.81
CA TRP A 148 9.82 -4.42 9.99
C TRP A 148 10.63 -3.19 10.37
N GLN A 149 10.35 -2.06 9.70
CA GLN A 149 11.01 -0.76 9.90
C GLN A 149 10.44 0.01 11.12
N GLY A 150 10.08 -0.69 12.14
CA GLY A 150 9.50 -0.23 13.39
C GLY A 150 8.84 -1.40 14.08
N ASN A 151 8.47 -1.26 15.34
CA ASN A 151 7.76 -2.31 16.07
C ASN A 151 6.34 -2.42 15.54
N GLU A 152 5.96 -3.56 14.98
CA GLU A 152 4.64 -3.80 14.39
C GLU A 152 3.48 -3.63 15.39
N ASN A 153 3.74 -3.78 16.68
CA ASN A 153 2.78 -3.61 17.77
C ASN A 153 2.83 -2.22 18.42
N ASN A 154 3.71 -1.33 17.96
CA ASN A 154 3.86 0.02 18.52
C ASN A 154 3.95 1.07 17.41
N GLN A 155 2.82 1.66 17.05
CA GLN A 155 2.73 2.66 15.99
C GLN A 155 3.56 3.94 16.24
N ASN A 156 3.95 4.22 17.48
CA ASN A 156 4.82 5.35 17.78
C ASN A 156 6.23 5.21 17.19
N THR A 157 6.61 4.00 16.80
CA THR A 157 7.90 3.73 16.13
C THR A 157 7.81 3.77 14.60
N TRP A 158 6.60 3.94 14.05
CA TRP A 158 6.37 3.96 12.62
C TRP A 158 6.73 5.32 11.99
N ARG A 159 6.86 5.34 10.69
CA ARG A 159 7.04 6.57 9.92
C ARG A 159 5.73 7.32 9.80
N HIS A 160 5.80 8.64 9.68
CA HIS A 160 4.61 9.47 9.53
C HIS A 160 4.82 10.60 8.52
N ASP A 161 3.74 11.10 7.98
CA ASP A 161 3.62 12.34 7.21
C ASP A 161 4.76 12.62 6.22
N GLY A 162 5.00 11.71 5.30
CA GLY A 162 5.99 11.89 4.24
C GLY A 162 7.40 11.42 4.57
N GLN A 163 7.65 10.90 5.76
CA GLN A 163 8.93 10.25 6.07
C GLN A 163 9.11 9.00 5.21
N MET A 164 10.33 8.64 4.90
CA MET A 164 10.61 7.42 4.14
C MET A 164 10.51 6.19 5.04
N SER A 165 9.80 5.16 4.56
CA SER A 165 9.87 3.79 5.08
C SER A 165 10.39 2.87 3.98
N GLY A 166 11.26 1.93 4.34
CA GLY A 166 11.97 1.08 3.39
C GLY A 166 13.43 1.48 3.21
N THR A 167 13.99 1.14 2.07
CA THR A 167 15.38 1.44 1.69
C THR A 167 15.44 2.23 0.39
N SER A 168 16.62 2.72 0.05
CA SER A 168 16.86 3.41 -1.22
C SER A 168 18.23 3.00 -1.76
N GLY A 169 18.24 2.30 -2.90
CA GLY A 169 19.47 1.87 -3.56
C GLY A 169 20.18 0.66 -2.92
N GLU A 170 19.57 0.01 -1.93
CA GLU A 170 20.18 -1.13 -1.22
C GLU A 170 19.79 -2.49 -1.79
N ALA A 171 19.00 -2.50 -2.83
CA ALA A 171 18.53 -3.73 -3.48
C ALA A 171 17.72 -4.69 -2.54
N LYS A 172 16.97 -4.12 -1.58
CA LYS A 172 16.18 -4.83 -0.57
C LYS A 172 14.68 -4.70 -0.80
#